data_7da00f0c5d9a7244fbdbb0da1c8cf766
#
_entry.id   7da00f0c5d9a7244fbdbb0da1c8cf766
#
_cell.length_a   1.000
_cell.length_b   1.000
_cell.length_c   1.000
_cell.angle_alpha   90.00
_cell.angle_beta   90.00
_cell.angle_gamma   90.00
#
_symmetry.space_group_name_H-M   'P 1'
#
loop_
_entity.id
_entity.type
_entity.pdbx_description
1 polymer ?
#
loop_
_entity_poly.entity_id
_entity_poly.type
_entity_poly.pdbx_seq_one_letter_code
_entity_poly.pdbx_strand_id
1 'polypeptide(L)'
;VKQRAMNKAVKSVRKTWGDGSFVRSVVPSRMLINSELRRLFREYELASTNASDMGKMMSLLGEMDVRAFLKDVRCPTLVMHSHDDQLIPFKYGRALHEGIVNSELVELSDAGHTFFMSRDPRIADEICAFSAVTSQASGEFNPQVRVLATVMFNDIVGSTKLQIELGDELWRKKIREFEAMCRQQIEAFDGIFVKGLGDGVLAVFSGPARAIRCALSIKESAKELNLKLRTGLHVGEIEKDDTDISGINVNLASRIQASATADQVLVSDVLKSLAFGSGLDFRDLGDYELEGFDGKWRLLEANEEINKSMN
;
A
#
# COMPACT_ATOMS: atom_id res chain seq x y z
N VAL A 1 26.39 -34.02 13.76
CA VAL A 1 26.47 -33.77 12.28
C VAL A 1 26.02 -32.35 11.95
N LYS A 2 24.88 -31.87 12.49
CA LYS A 2 24.36 -30.50 12.23
C LYS A 2 25.32 -29.39 12.66
N GLN A 3 25.85 -29.47 13.87
CA GLN A 3 26.77 -28.44 14.43
C GLN A 3 28.07 -28.30 13.60
N ARG A 4 28.61 -29.44 13.12
CA ARG A 4 29.82 -29.44 12.30
C ARG A 4 29.59 -28.80 10.93
N ALA A 5 28.43 -29.05 10.33
CA ALA A 5 28.03 -28.43 9.06
C ALA A 5 27.81 -26.92 9.24
N MET A 6 27.14 -26.48 10.31
CA MET A 6 26.92 -25.08 10.63
C MET A 6 28.25 -24.36 10.88
N ASN A 7 29.14 -24.91 11.68
CA ASN A 7 30.46 -24.32 11.92
C ASN A 7 31.27 -24.14 10.62
N LYS A 8 31.14 -25.08 9.67
CA LYS A 8 31.75 -24.96 8.35
C LYS A 8 31.13 -23.82 7.53
N ALA A 9 29.80 -23.70 7.55
CA ALA A 9 29.09 -22.62 6.86
C ALA A 9 29.46 -21.24 7.43
N VAL A 10 29.45 -21.08 8.76
CA VAL A 10 29.89 -19.85 9.46
C VAL A 10 31.32 -19.47 9.08
N LYS A 11 32.23 -20.44 9.08
CA LYS A 11 33.63 -20.19 8.69
C LYS A 11 33.74 -19.77 7.21
N SER A 12 32.95 -20.37 6.32
CA SER A 12 32.90 -20.01 4.91
C SER A 12 32.41 -18.59 4.72
N VAL A 13 31.25 -18.24 5.32
CA VAL A 13 30.64 -16.90 5.23
C VAL A 13 31.59 -15.82 5.75
N ARG A 14 32.22 -16.04 6.92
CA ARG A 14 33.22 -15.09 7.46
C ARG A 14 34.40 -14.85 6.51
N LYS A 15 34.78 -15.86 5.71
CA LYS A 15 35.90 -15.75 4.78
C LYS A 15 35.52 -15.00 3.49
N THR A 16 34.28 -15.15 3.03
CA THR A 16 33.84 -14.70 1.72
C THR A 16 32.88 -13.52 1.76
N TRP A 17 32.45 -13.07 2.95
CA TRP A 17 31.54 -11.94 3.08
C TRP A 17 32.13 -10.66 2.51
N GLY A 18 31.41 -10.02 1.63
CA GLY A 18 31.84 -8.81 0.93
C GLY A 18 32.59 -9.06 -0.38
N ASP A 19 32.68 -10.34 -0.84
CA ASP A 19 33.21 -10.66 -2.18
C ASP A 19 32.09 -10.88 -3.21
N GLY A 20 30.83 -10.83 -2.79
CA GLY A 20 29.63 -11.04 -3.61
C GLY A 20 29.37 -12.53 -3.92
N SER A 21 30.08 -13.46 -3.28
CA SER A 21 29.87 -14.89 -3.53
C SER A 21 28.63 -15.46 -2.85
N PHE A 22 28.15 -14.81 -1.78
CA PHE A 22 26.93 -15.20 -1.06
C PHE A 22 25.68 -15.15 -1.95
N VAL A 23 25.68 -14.27 -2.96
CA VAL A 23 24.60 -14.19 -3.96
C VAL A 23 24.28 -15.55 -4.61
N ARG A 24 25.29 -16.41 -4.76
CA ARG A 24 25.12 -17.74 -5.36
C ARG A 24 24.21 -18.67 -4.56
N SER A 25 24.12 -18.44 -3.27
CA SER A 25 23.26 -19.25 -2.38
C SER A 25 21.83 -18.74 -2.29
N VAL A 26 21.57 -17.50 -2.72
CA VAL A 26 20.27 -16.85 -2.48
C VAL A 26 19.47 -16.59 -3.74
N VAL A 27 20.10 -16.33 -4.90
CA VAL A 27 19.37 -16.02 -6.13
C VAL A 27 19.18 -17.24 -7.03
N PRO A 28 18.19 -17.25 -7.92
CA PRO A 28 18.02 -18.28 -8.94
C PRO A 28 19.29 -18.40 -9.81
N SER A 29 19.66 -19.64 -10.18
CA SER A 29 20.89 -19.92 -10.91
C SER A 29 21.03 -19.13 -12.21
N ARG A 30 19.92 -18.88 -12.92
CA ARG A 30 19.88 -18.07 -14.15
C ARG A 30 20.29 -16.60 -13.96
N MET A 31 20.15 -16.06 -12.75
CA MET A 31 20.52 -14.67 -12.45
C MET A 31 22.01 -14.50 -12.19
N LEU A 32 22.73 -15.59 -11.95
CA LEU A 32 24.17 -15.56 -11.64
C LEU A 32 25.05 -15.14 -12.85
N ILE A 33 24.49 -15.12 -14.05
CA ILE A 33 25.17 -14.71 -15.29
C ILE A 33 25.40 -13.19 -15.32
N ASN A 34 24.60 -12.41 -14.59
CA ASN A 34 24.67 -10.96 -14.58
C ASN A 34 25.79 -10.45 -13.65
N SER A 35 26.84 -9.88 -14.25
CA SER A 35 28.00 -9.32 -13.52
C SER A 35 27.62 -8.08 -12.67
N GLU A 36 26.65 -7.29 -13.14
CA GLU A 36 26.17 -6.12 -12.43
C GLU A 36 25.41 -6.53 -11.17
N LEU A 37 24.57 -7.56 -11.25
CA LEU A 37 23.88 -8.10 -10.10
C LEU A 37 24.87 -8.55 -9.01
N ARG A 38 25.97 -9.23 -9.41
CA ARG A 38 27.02 -9.62 -8.46
C ARG A 38 27.70 -8.43 -7.79
N ARG A 39 27.93 -7.35 -8.55
CA ARG A 39 28.48 -6.12 -7.99
C ARG A 39 27.53 -5.48 -6.97
N LEU A 40 26.24 -5.38 -7.30
CA LEU A 40 25.21 -4.86 -6.40
C LEU A 40 25.10 -5.68 -5.11
N PHE A 41 25.13 -7.02 -5.21
CA PHE A 41 25.11 -7.87 -4.03
C PHE A 41 26.36 -7.71 -3.15
N ARG A 42 27.52 -7.52 -3.74
CA ARG A 42 28.74 -7.21 -2.99
C ARG A 42 28.61 -5.90 -2.22
N GLU A 43 28.12 -4.86 -2.87
CA GLU A 43 27.87 -3.56 -2.23
C GLU A 43 26.83 -3.68 -1.11
N TYR A 44 25.78 -4.45 -1.35
CA TYR A 44 24.76 -4.77 -0.35
C TYR A 44 25.33 -5.54 0.85
N GLU A 45 26.12 -6.57 0.64
CA GLU A 45 26.80 -7.33 1.70
C GLU A 45 27.63 -6.40 2.60
N LEU A 46 28.45 -5.54 1.99
CA LEU A 46 29.33 -4.61 2.70
C LEU A 46 28.58 -3.50 3.44
N ALA A 47 27.44 -3.05 2.88
CA ALA A 47 26.60 -2.01 3.48
C ALA A 47 25.73 -2.56 4.62
N SER A 48 25.32 -3.85 4.54
CA SER A 48 24.39 -4.42 5.52
C SER A 48 25.05 -4.82 6.84
N THR A 49 26.23 -5.45 6.79
CA THR A 49 26.96 -5.86 8.01
C THR A 49 28.40 -6.27 7.70
N ASN A 50 29.19 -6.51 8.74
CA ASN A 50 30.55 -7.04 8.61
C ASN A 50 30.57 -8.58 8.73
N ALA A 51 31.68 -9.19 8.27
CA ALA A 51 31.87 -10.65 8.28
C ALA A 51 31.78 -11.31 9.66
N SER A 52 32.18 -10.60 10.73
CA SER A 52 32.10 -11.12 12.10
C SER A 52 30.67 -11.25 12.57
N ASP A 53 29.86 -10.19 12.37
CA ASP A 53 28.48 -10.15 12.82
C ASP A 53 27.58 -11.04 11.97
N MET A 54 27.83 -11.12 10.67
CA MET A 54 27.17 -12.11 9.82
C MET A 54 27.46 -13.55 10.29
N GLY A 55 28.69 -13.84 10.69
CA GLY A 55 29.04 -15.14 11.25
C GLY A 55 28.34 -15.43 12.59
N LYS A 56 28.15 -14.43 13.46
CA LYS A 56 27.35 -14.56 14.70
C LYS A 56 25.87 -14.83 14.37
N MET A 57 25.29 -14.08 13.45
CA MET A 57 23.90 -14.25 13.02
C MET A 57 23.66 -15.66 12.46
N MET A 58 24.54 -16.15 11.60
CA MET A 58 24.48 -17.52 11.08
C MET A 58 24.57 -18.58 12.20
N SER A 59 25.36 -18.34 13.23
CA SER A 59 25.45 -19.24 14.40
C SER A 59 24.13 -19.28 15.15
N LEU A 60 23.54 -18.13 15.45
CA LEU A 60 22.23 -18.01 16.11
C LEU A 60 21.12 -18.70 15.33
N LEU A 61 21.05 -18.48 14.02
CA LEU A 61 20.09 -19.16 13.15
C LEU A 61 20.25 -20.70 13.19
N GLY A 62 21.47 -21.18 13.32
CA GLY A 62 21.75 -22.60 13.45
C GLY A 62 21.32 -23.24 14.78
N GLU A 63 21.14 -22.44 15.82
CA GLU A 63 20.65 -22.87 17.12
C GLU A 63 19.12 -22.86 17.21
N MET A 64 18.43 -22.13 16.32
CA MET A 64 16.97 -22.07 16.31
C MET A 64 16.37 -23.42 15.90
N ASP A 65 15.43 -23.90 16.71
CA ASP A 65 14.63 -25.10 16.41
C ASP A 65 13.17 -24.83 16.74
N VAL A 66 12.38 -24.59 15.71
CA VAL A 66 10.95 -24.27 15.82
C VAL A 66 10.03 -25.49 15.64
N ARG A 67 10.59 -26.69 15.44
CA ARG A 67 9.78 -27.88 15.11
C ARG A 67 8.76 -28.23 16.18
N ALA A 68 9.04 -27.95 17.46
CA ALA A 68 8.10 -28.19 18.54
C ALA A 68 6.83 -27.32 18.47
N PHE A 69 6.94 -26.16 17.79
CA PHE A 69 5.86 -25.16 17.69
C PHE A 69 5.05 -25.29 16.40
N LEU A 70 5.47 -26.09 15.40
CA LEU A 70 4.78 -26.18 14.11
C LEU A 70 3.34 -26.67 14.27
N LYS A 71 3.08 -27.61 15.16
CA LYS A 71 1.75 -28.13 15.49
C LYS A 71 0.81 -27.09 16.11
N ASP A 72 1.35 -25.99 16.63
CA ASP A 72 0.59 -24.93 17.28
C ASP A 72 0.22 -23.80 16.31
N VAL A 73 0.71 -23.86 15.07
CA VAL A 73 0.31 -22.96 13.98
C VAL A 73 -1.11 -23.33 13.55
N ARG A 74 -2.07 -22.40 13.77
CA ARG A 74 -3.50 -22.59 13.50
C ARG A 74 -3.99 -21.92 12.23
N CYS A 75 -3.30 -20.84 11.82
CA CYS A 75 -3.67 -20.13 10.59
C CYS A 75 -3.42 -21.00 9.35
N PRO A 76 -4.23 -20.84 8.29
CA PRO A 76 -3.90 -21.35 6.97
C PRO A 76 -2.49 -20.89 6.56
N THR A 77 -1.67 -21.79 6.05
CA THR A 77 -0.25 -21.51 5.79
C THR A 77 0.14 -22.00 4.39
N LEU A 78 0.60 -21.10 3.55
CA LEU A 78 1.20 -21.44 2.26
C LEU A 78 2.71 -21.54 2.42
N VAL A 79 3.28 -22.71 2.17
CA VAL A 79 4.72 -22.94 2.15
C VAL A 79 5.18 -22.99 0.69
N MET A 80 5.97 -22.02 0.29
CA MET A 80 6.57 -21.97 -1.07
C MET A 80 8.06 -22.21 -0.96
N HIS A 81 8.61 -23.17 -1.68
CA HIS A 81 10.03 -23.50 -1.61
C HIS A 81 10.56 -24.00 -2.94
N SER A 82 11.76 -23.55 -3.32
CA SER A 82 12.40 -23.97 -4.56
C SER A 82 13.30 -25.20 -4.38
N HIS A 83 13.27 -26.10 -5.35
CA HIS A 83 14.14 -27.28 -5.36
C HIS A 83 15.64 -26.91 -5.50
N ASP A 84 15.95 -25.81 -6.17
CA ASP A 84 17.31 -25.31 -6.40
C ASP A 84 17.81 -24.35 -5.32
N ASP A 85 17.10 -24.21 -4.20
CA ASP A 85 17.55 -23.41 -3.05
C ASP A 85 18.85 -23.97 -2.47
N GLN A 86 19.95 -23.20 -2.69
CA GLN A 86 21.28 -23.58 -2.24
C GLN A 86 21.54 -23.20 -0.77
N LEU A 87 20.72 -22.31 -0.19
CA LEU A 87 20.88 -21.87 1.19
C LEU A 87 20.12 -22.78 2.15
N ILE A 88 18.84 -23.01 1.86
CA ILE A 88 17.94 -23.86 2.65
C ILE A 88 17.44 -25.01 1.77
N PRO A 89 17.95 -26.24 1.93
CA PRO A 89 17.51 -27.38 1.13
C PRO A 89 16.01 -27.61 1.21
N PHE A 90 15.37 -27.92 0.08
CA PHE A 90 13.93 -28.13 -0.11
C PHE A 90 13.27 -29.02 0.95
N LYS A 91 13.98 -30.04 1.47
CA LYS A 91 13.47 -30.91 2.54
C LYS A 91 13.01 -30.19 3.80
N TYR A 92 13.49 -28.96 4.05
CA TYR A 92 13.06 -28.16 5.19
C TYR A 92 11.72 -27.44 4.94
N GLY A 93 11.44 -27.04 3.71
CA GLY A 93 10.11 -26.59 3.32
C GLY A 93 9.07 -27.70 3.45
N ARG A 94 9.42 -28.91 2.99
CA ARG A 94 8.56 -30.09 3.18
C ARG A 94 8.34 -30.39 4.67
N ALA A 95 9.37 -30.30 5.50
CA ALA A 95 9.22 -30.51 6.93
C ALA A 95 8.35 -29.47 7.63
N LEU A 96 8.32 -28.22 7.15
CA LEU A 96 7.36 -27.19 7.62
C LEU A 96 5.94 -27.60 7.25
N HIS A 97 5.70 -27.97 6.01
CA HIS A 97 4.39 -28.44 5.56
C HIS A 97 3.91 -29.66 6.35
N GLU A 98 4.75 -30.66 6.54
CA GLU A 98 4.42 -31.87 7.32
C GLU A 98 4.14 -31.57 8.81
N GLY A 99 4.73 -30.50 9.35
CA GLY A 99 4.58 -30.10 10.76
C GLY A 99 3.41 -29.16 11.05
N ILE A 100 2.87 -28.48 10.03
CA ILE A 100 1.76 -27.51 10.16
C ILE A 100 0.48 -28.12 9.59
N VAL A 101 -0.54 -28.32 10.43
CA VAL A 101 -1.76 -29.05 10.09
C VAL A 101 -2.52 -28.43 8.91
N ASN A 102 -2.62 -27.09 8.87
CA ASN A 102 -3.37 -26.37 7.84
C ASN A 102 -2.43 -25.71 6.85
N SER A 103 -1.52 -26.47 6.24
CA SER A 103 -0.59 -25.93 5.27
C SER A 103 -0.74 -26.55 3.90
N GLU A 104 -0.42 -25.75 2.87
CA GLU A 104 -0.27 -26.17 1.49
C GLU A 104 1.19 -25.99 1.09
N LEU A 105 1.74 -26.88 0.26
CA LEU A 105 3.10 -26.82 -0.24
C LEU A 105 3.11 -26.57 -1.74
N VAL A 106 3.71 -25.45 -2.14
CA VAL A 106 3.99 -25.14 -3.55
C VAL A 106 5.47 -25.35 -3.83
N GLU A 107 5.75 -26.33 -4.66
CA GLU A 107 7.11 -26.68 -5.10
C GLU A 107 7.50 -25.83 -6.31
N LEU A 108 8.53 -25.00 -6.13
CA LEU A 108 9.07 -24.15 -7.18
C LEU A 108 10.31 -24.80 -7.81
N SER A 109 10.52 -24.53 -9.09
CA SER A 109 11.73 -24.91 -9.82
C SER A 109 12.45 -23.65 -10.30
N ASP A 110 13.79 -23.60 -10.17
CA ASP A 110 14.65 -22.50 -10.65
C ASP A 110 14.25 -21.11 -10.10
N ALA A 111 13.83 -21.07 -8.82
CA ALA A 111 13.47 -19.83 -8.12
C ALA A 111 14.49 -19.41 -7.04
N GLY A 112 15.41 -20.30 -6.66
CA GLY A 112 16.41 -20.06 -5.65
C GLY A 112 15.82 -19.82 -4.26
N HIS A 113 16.63 -19.30 -3.34
CA HIS A 113 16.18 -18.94 -1.99
C HIS A 113 15.30 -17.68 -2.01
N THR A 114 15.61 -16.71 -2.85
CA THR A 114 14.85 -15.46 -3.01
C THR A 114 13.83 -15.59 -4.13
N PHE A 115 12.86 -16.50 -3.96
CA PHE A 115 11.87 -16.81 -5.00
C PHE A 115 11.07 -15.57 -5.45
N PHE A 116 10.89 -14.56 -4.60
CA PHE A 116 10.26 -13.29 -4.96
C PHE A 116 11.05 -12.46 -6.01
N MET A 117 12.33 -12.77 -6.21
CA MET A 117 13.14 -12.22 -7.31
C MET A 117 12.96 -13.03 -8.61
N SER A 118 12.33 -14.19 -8.54
CA SER A 118 11.95 -14.97 -9.70
C SER A 118 10.86 -14.24 -10.50
N ARG A 119 10.97 -14.23 -11.83
CA ARG A 119 9.89 -13.72 -12.70
C ARG A 119 8.87 -14.80 -13.07
N ASP A 120 8.77 -15.86 -12.27
CA ASP A 120 7.77 -16.90 -12.46
C ASP A 120 6.38 -16.37 -12.08
N PRO A 121 5.44 -16.20 -13.03
CA PRO A 121 4.12 -15.64 -12.77
C PRO A 121 3.30 -16.53 -11.83
N ARG A 122 3.57 -17.84 -11.78
CA ARG A 122 2.87 -18.78 -10.90
C ARG A 122 2.99 -18.40 -9.42
N ILE A 123 4.07 -17.72 -9.01
CA ILE A 123 4.26 -17.30 -7.62
C ILE A 123 3.15 -16.34 -7.18
N ALA A 124 2.85 -15.35 -8.01
CA ALA A 124 1.78 -14.39 -7.74
C ALA A 124 0.40 -15.07 -7.79
N ASP A 125 0.19 -15.93 -8.79
CA ASP A 125 -1.07 -16.64 -8.97
C ASP A 125 -1.38 -17.56 -7.76
N GLU A 126 -0.41 -18.31 -7.27
CA GLU A 126 -0.55 -19.20 -6.10
C GLU A 126 -0.81 -18.38 -4.81
N ILE A 127 -0.13 -17.26 -4.61
CA ILE A 127 -0.38 -16.37 -3.46
C ILE A 127 -1.80 -15.79 -3.53
N CYS A 128 -2.23 -15.32 -4.70
CA CYS A 128 -3.56 -14.78 -4.90
C CYS A 128 -4.64 -15.85 -4.71
N ALA A 129 -4.45 -17.06 -5.26
CA ALA A 129 -5.37 -18.18 -5.11
C ALA A 129 -5.52 -18.60 -3.64
N PHE A 130 -4.40 -18.76 -2.93
CA PHE A 130 -4.39 -19.09 -1.51
C PHE A 130 -5.09 -18.00 -0.67
N SER A 131 -4.82 -16.75 -0.95
CA SER A 131 -5.45 -15.62 -0.25
C SER A 131 -6.97 -15.58 -0.48
N ALA A 132 -7.43 -15.84 -1.70
CA ALA A 132 -8.85 -15.88 -2.03
C ALA A 132 -9.59 -17.03 -1.30
N VAL A 133 -9.00 -18.23 -1.30
CA VAL A 133 -9.59 -19.41 -0.62
C VAL A 133 -9.63 -19.22 0.90
N THR A 134 -8.55 -18.68 1.48
CA THR A 134 -8.49 -18.48 2.94
C THR A 134 -9.42 -17.37 3.40
N SER A 135 -9.63 -16.34 2.60
CA SER A 135 -10.62 -15.28 2.88
C SER A 135 -12.07 -15.80 2.85
N GLN A 136 -12.37 -16.79 1.99
CA GLN A 136 -13.69 -17.42 1.95
C GLN A 136 -13.92 -18.45 3.08
N ALA A 137 -12.88 -19.20 3.46
CA ALA A 137 -12.97 -20.23 4.49
C ALA A 137 -13.04 -19.66 5.92
N SER A 138 -12.53 -18.47 6.13
CA SER A 138 -12.56 -17.75 7.41
C SER A 138 -13.82 -16.92 7.57
N GLY A 139 -15.00 -17.52 7.44
CA GLY A 139 -16.31 -16.87 7.64
C GLY A 139 -16.49 -16.14 8.98
N GLU A 140 -15.43 -15.97 9.79
CA GLU A 140 -15.37 -15.18 11.02
C GLU A 140 -14.09 -14.32 11.14
N PHE A 141 -13.14 -14.40 10.23
CA PHE A 141 -12.00 -13.51 10.16
C PHE A 141 -12.00 -12.85 8.78
N ASN A 142 -12.92 -11.87 8.61
CA ASN A 142 -12.66 -10.77 7.73
C ASN A 142 -11.73 -9.84 8.54
N PRO A 143 -10.41 -9.85 8.38
CA PRO A 143 -9.62 -8.71 8.74
C PRO A 143 -10.15 -7.64 7.79
N GLN A 144 -11.02 -6.79 8.27
CA GLN A 144 -11.22 -5.51 7.64
C GLN A 144 -9.81 -5.00 7.40
N VAL A 145 -9.37 -5.08 6.15
CA VAL A 145 -7.98 -4.73 5.81
C VAL A 145 -7.86 -3.26 6.11
N ARG A 146 -7.33 -2.97 7.30
CA ARG A 146 -7.03 -1.59 7.65
C ARG A 146 -5.85 -1.15 6.81
N VAL A 147 -6.10 -0.17 5.99
CA VAL A 147 -5.07 0.42 5.13
C VAL A 147 -4.94 1.89 5.44
N LEU A 148 -3.72 2.38 5.47
CA LEU A 148 -3.47 3.81 5.50
C LEU A 148 -3.78 4.38 4.11
N ALA A 149 -4.77 5.25 4.03
CA ALA A 149 -5.19 5.85 2.76
C ALA A 149 -5.55 7.32 2.93
N THR A 150 -5.47 8.08 1.85
CA THR A 150 -6.05 9.42 1.77
C THR A 150 -7.46 9.32 1.22
N VAL A 151 -8.41 9.75 2.02
CA VAL A 151 -9.83 9.80 1.66
C VAL A 151 -10.17 11.17 1.13
N MET A 152 -10.88 11.24 0.02
CA MET A 152 -11.38 12.45 -0.61
C MET A 152 -12.89 12.38 -0.73
N PHE A 153 -13.55 13.37 -0.19
CA PHE A 153 -14.97 13.69 -0.47
C PHE A 153 -15.04 14.97 -1.28
N ASN A 154 -15.85 14.97 -2.31
CA ASN A 154 -16.29 16.21 -2.94
C ASN A 154 -17.81 16.25 -3.08
N ASP A 155 -18.36 17.43 -3.25
CA ASP A 155 -19.81 17.67 -3.28
C ASP A 155 -20.11 18.96 -4.06
N ILE A 156 -21.23 18.98 -4.79
CA ILE A 156 -21.67 20.13 -5.58
C ILE A 156 -22.39 21.14 -4.69
N VAL A 157 -21.89 22.36 -4.67
CA VAL A 157 -22.48 23.44 -3.89
C VAL A 157 -23.83 23.87 -4.46
N GLY A 158 -24.87 23.83 -3.63
CA GLY A 158 -26.21 24.24 -4.02
C GLY A 158 -26.91 23.27 -4.98
N SER A 159 -26.56 22.00 -4.94
CA SER A 159 -27.10 20.92 -5.78
C SER A 159 -28.63 20.90 -5.84
N THR A 160 -29.32 21.02 -4.71
CA THR A 160 -30.77 21.06 -4.64
C THR A 160 -31.35 22.24 -5.43
N LYS A 161 -30.74 23.42 -5.32
CA LYS A 161 -31.19 24.61 -6.07
C LYS A 161 -30.98 24.41 -7.58
N LEU A 162 -29.82 23.90 -7.97
CA LEU A 162 -29.52 23.58 -9.38
C LEU A 162 -30.47 22.53 -9.94
N GLN A 163 -30.83 21.52 -9.17
CA GLN A 163 -31.81 20.50 -9.57
C GLN A 163 -33.19 21.12 -9.82
N ILE A 164 -33.64 22.01 -8.95
CA ILE A 164 -34.93 22.72 -9.11
C ILE A 164 -34.92 23.60 -10.38
N GLU A 165 -33.81 24.30 -10.62
CA GLU A 165 -33.66 25.18 -11.80
C GLU A 165 -33.58 24.42 -13.12
N LEU A 166 -32.88 23.27 -13.18
CA LEU A 166 -32.65 22.48 -14.37
C LEU A 166 -33.76 21.47 -14.65
N GLY A 167 -34.47 21.04 -13.62
CA GLY A 167 -35.37 19.89 -13.66
C GLY A 167 -34.63 18.54 -13.64
N ASP A 168 -35.36 17.48 -13.29
CA ASP A 168 -34.77 16.15 -13.00
C ASP A 168 -34.00 15.52 -14.15
N GLU A 169 -34.43 15.75 -15.40
CA GLU A 169 -33.80 15.12 -16.56
C GLU A 169 -32.42 15.73 -16.86
N LEU A 170 -32.35 17.06 -16.93
CA LEU A 170 -31.07 17.76 -17.17
C LEU A 170 -30.14 17.62 -15.98
N TRP A 171 -30.68 17.63 -14.75
CA TRP A 171 -29.90 17.37 -13.55
C TRP A 171 -29.23 15.98 -13.58
N ARG A 172 -30.00 14.93 -13.86
CA ARG A 172 -29.45 13.57 -14.00
C ARG A 172 -28.38 13.46 -15.09
N LYS A 173 -28.53 14.18 -16.19
CA LYS A 173 -27.50 14.23 -17.24
C LYS A 173 -26.23 14.90 -16.70
N LYS A 174 -26.37 16.04 -16.04
CA LYS A 174 -25.27 16.82 -15.46
C LYS A 174 -24.50 16.02 -14.40
N ILE A 175 -25.19 15.29 -13.52
CA ILE A 175 -24.56 14.41 -12.53
C ILE A 175 -23.76 13.28 -13.19
N ARG A 176 -24.28 12.66 -14.24
CA ARG A 176 -23.53 11.63 -14.97
C ARG A 176 -22.26 12.19 -15.63
N GLU A 177 -22.33 13.37 -16.21
CA GLU A 177 -21.17 14.06 -16.80
C GLU A 177 -20.12 14.40 -15.71
N PHE A 178 -20.57 14.92 -14.60
CA PHE A 178 -19.73 15.21 -13.44
C PHE A 178 -19.06 13.95 -12.86
N GLU A 179 -19.84 12.89 -12.64
CA GLU A 179 -19.29 11.63 -12.11
C GLU A 179 -18.29 10.99 -13.08
N ALA A 180 -18.56 11.02 -14.38
CA ALA A 180 -17.65 10.52 -15.41
C ALA A 180 -16.31 11.30 -15.42
N MET A 181 -16.40 12.63 -15.35
CA MET A 181 -15.22 13.52 -15.24
C MET A 181 -14.43 13.22 -13.97
N CYS A 182 -15.10 13.11 -12.82
CA CYS A 182 -14.43 12.76 -11.55
C CYS A 182 -13.72 11.41 -11.65
N ARG A 183 -14.37 10.38 -12.19
CA ARG A 183 -13.79 9.04 -12.37
C ARG A 183 -12.52 9.09 -13.22
N GLN A 184 -12.57 9.77 -14.35
CA GLN A 184 -11.41 9.96 -15.23
C GLN A 184 -10.24 10.65 -14.51
N GLN A 185 -10.52 11.71 -13.76
CA GLN A 185 -9.47 12.42 -13.00
C GLN A 185 -8.89 11.54 -11.89
N ILE A 186 -9.73 10.84 -11.12
CA ILE A 186 -9.30 9.96 -10.04
C ILE A 186 -8.37 8.86 -10.59
N GLU A 187 -8.72 8.23 -11.70
CA GLU A 187 -7.90 7.21 -12.36
C GLU A 187 -6.57 7.79 -12.88
N ALA A 188 -6.59 9.00 -13.46
CA ALA A 188 -5.38 9.67 -13.96
C ALA A 188 -4.36 9.99 -12.84
N PHE A 189 -4.82 10.12 -11.60
CA PHE A 189 -3.97 10.33 -10.41
C PHE A 189 -3.75 9.04 -9.58
N ASP A 190 -3.92 7.85 -10.18
CA ASP A 190 -3.79 6.54 -9.52
C ASP A 190 -4.66 6.41 -8.25
N GLY A 191 -5.83 7.01 -8.26
CA GLY A 191 -6.84 6.88 -7.21
C GLY A 191 -7.86 5.80 -7.53
N ILE A 192 -8.64 5.44 -6.52
CA ILE A 192 -9.75 4.50 -6.64
C ILE A 192 -11.05 5.29 -6.41
N PHE A 193 -11.91 5.30 -7.43
CA PHE A 193 -13.27 5.79 -7.29
C PHE A 193 -14.08 4.77 -6.49
N VAL A 194 -14.52 5.13 -5.30
CA VAL A 194 -15.29 4.22 -4.42
C VAL A 194 -16.74 4.22 -4.84
N LYS A 195 -17.41 5.39 -4.77
CA LYS A 195 -18.83 5.53 -5.16
C LYS A 195 -19.22 6.98 -5.41
N GLY A 196 -20.29 7.16 -6.20
CA GLY A 196 -21.04 8.39 -6.27
C GLY A 196 -21.97 8.54 -5.06
N LEU A 197 -22.15 9.77 -4.60
CA LEU A 197 -22.97 10.11 -3.42
C LEU A 197 -24.26 10.87 -3.81
N GLY A 198 -24.60 10.83 -5.09
CA GLY A 198 -25.71 11.58 -5.65
C GLY A 198 -25.24 12.90 -6.29
N ASP A 199 -24.84 13.86 -5.48
CA ASP A 199 -24.27 15.15 -5.90
C ASP A 199 -22.77 15.29 -5.56
N GLY A 200 -22.14 14.21 -5.12
CA GLY A 200 -20.75 14.15 -4.76
C GLY A 200 -20.09 12.81 -5.09
N VAL A 201 -18.80 12.71 -4.78
CA VAL A 201 -17.98 11.52 -5.03
C VAL A 201 -17.09 11.21 -3.83
N LEU A 202 -16.93 9.91 -3.56
CA LEU A 202 -15.98 9.36 -2.61
C LEU A 202 -14.85 8.64 -3.36
N ALA A 203 -13.61 9.00 -3.04
CA ALA A 203 -12.42 8.37 -3.60
C ALA A 203 -11.33 8.17 -2.56
N VAL A 204 -10.42 7.24 -2.84
CA VAL A 204 -9.25 6.97 -2.01
C VAL A 204 -7.97 6.94 -2.83
N PHE A 205 -6.85 7.30 -2.20
CA PHE A 205 -5.52 7.34 -2.80
C PHE A 205 -4.48 6.76 -1.84
N SER A 206 -3.48 6.12 -2.39
CA SER A 206 -2.31 5.66 -1.63
C SER A 206 -1.33 6.79 -1.27
N GLY A 207 -1.44 7.97 -1.93
CA GLY A 207 -0.50 9.07 -1.75
C GLY A 207 -1.18 10.41 -1.52
N PRO A 208 -0.82 11.14 -0.41
CA PRO A 208 -1.41 12.42 -0.06
C PRO A 208 -1.32 13.49 -1.14
N ALA A 209 -0.15 13.69 -1.73
CA ALA A 209 0.07 14.71 -2.75
C ALA A 209 -0.73 14.44 -4.03
N ARG A 210 -0.89 13.16 -4.43
CA ARG A 210 -1.71 12.78 -5.58
C ARG A 210 -3.18 13.07 -5.34
N ALA A 211 -3.68 12.75 -4.16
CA ALA A 211 -5.06 13.05 -3.77
C ALA A 211 -5.38 14.56 -3.84
N ILE A 212 -4.47 15.38 -3.30
CA ILE A 212 -4.65 16.84 -3.32
C ILE A 212 -4.63 17.37 -4.75
N ARG A 213 -3.68 16.95 -5.60
CA ARG A 213 -3.62 17.35 -7.01
C ARG A 213 -4.85 16.92 -7.79
N CYS A 214 -5.34 15.70 -7.55
CA CYS A 214 -6.60 15.23 -8.12
C CYS A 214 -7.77 16.13 -7.72
N ALA A 215 -7.89 16.49 -6.44
CA ALA A 215 -8.93 17.39 -5.95
C ALA A 215 -8.88 18.77 -6.63
N LEU A 216 -7.68 19.34 -6.78
CA LEU A 216 -7.48 20.61 -7.48
C LEU A 216 -7.84 20.51 -8.97
N SER A 217 -7.45 19.44 -9.64
CA SER A 217 -7.80 19.16 -11.05
C SER A 217 -9.31 19.00 -11.24
N ILE A 218 -9.99 18.26 -10.36
CA ILE A 218 -11.45 18.10 -10.38
C ILE A 218 -12.13 19.46 -10.20
N LYS A 219 -11.65 20.28 -9.25
CA LYS A 219 -12.17 21.64 -9.03
C LYS A 219 -12.09 22.49 -10.30
N GLU A 220 -10.96 22.45 -11.02
CA GLU A 220 -10.81 23.20 -12.27
C GLU A 220 -11.70 22.65 -13.38
N SER A 221 -11.76 21.35 -13.58
CA SER A 221 -12.61 20.71 -14.60
C SER A 221 -14.11 20.92 -14.35
N ALA A 222 -14.54 21.02 -13.10
CA ALA A 222 -15.94 21.27 -12.74
C ALA A 222 -16.43 22.66 -13.21
N LYS A 223 -15.53 23.63 -13.39
CA LYS A 223 -15.87 24.95 -13.94
C LYS A 223 -16.39 24.88 -15.38
N GLU A 224 -15.90 23.92 -16.17
CA GLU A 224 -16.39 23.68 -17.54
C GLU A 224 -17.85 23.20 -17.54
N LEU A 225 -18.24 22.52 -16.47
CA LEU A 225 -19.62 22.10 -16.23
C LEU A 225 -20.47 23.16 -15.53
N ASN A 226 -19.92 24.37 -15.27
CA ASN A 226 -20.55 25.41 -14.46
C ASN A 226 -20.97 24.92 -13.06
N LEU A 227 -20.14 24.07 -12.45
CA LEU A 227 -20.35 23.55 -11.11
C LEU A 227 -19.30 24.14 -10.15
N LYS A 228 -19.72 24.43 -8.93
CA LYS A 228 -18.85 24.80 -7.80
C LYS A 228 -18.79 23.62 -6.85
N LEU A 229 -17.61 23.30 -6.40
CA LEU A 229 -17.37 22.16 -5.52
C LEU A 229 -16.90 22.59 -4.14
N ARG A 230 -17.17 21.77 -3.15
CA ARG A 230 -16.50 21.77 -1.86
C ARG A 230 -15.84 20.41 -1.66
N THR A 231 -14.57 20.41 -1.33
CA THR A 231 -13.79 19.18 -1.24
C THR A 231 -13.07 19.10 0.10
N GLY A 232 -13.08 17.93 0.72
CA GLY A 232 -12.37 17.63 1.95
C GLY A 232 -11.52 16.38 1.81
N LEU A 233 -10.28 16.46 2.32
CA LEU A 233 -9.36 15.35 2.33
C LEU A 233 -8.77 15.11 3.72
N HIS A 234 -8.65 13.84 4.06
CA HIS A 234 -7.96 13.39 5.27
C HIS A 234 -7.17 12.11 4.99
N VAL A 235 -6.10 11.88 5.75
CA VAL A 235 -5.32 10.64 5.70
C VAL A 235 -5.41 9.92 7.04
N GLY A 236 -5.70 8.65 6.99
CA GLY A 236 -5.77 7.80 8.17
C GLY A 236 -6.02 6.34 7.82
N GLU A 237 -6.03 5.49 8.83
CA GLU A 237 -6.41 4.09 8.63
C GLU A 237 -7.91 3.99 8.36
N ILE A 238 -8.25 3.33 7.29
CA ILE A 238 -9.62 3.02 6.89
C ILE A 238 -9.81 1.51 6.80
N GLU A 239 -11.02 1.07 6.97
CA GLU A 239 -11.45 -0.30 6.70
C GLU A 239 -11.93 -0.36 5.27
N LYS A 240 -11.35 -1.27 4.49
CA LYS A 240 -11.70 -1.47 3.08
C LYS A 240 -12.29 -2.86 2.90
N ASP A 241 -13.47 -2.93 2.29
CA ASP A 241 -14.01 -4.16 1.73
C ASP A 241 -13.99 -4.11 0.19
N ASP A 242 -14.56 -5.10 -0.48
CA ASP A 242 -14.50 -5.23 -1.94
C ASP A 242 -15.15 -4.05 -2.69
N THR A 243 -16.12 -3.36 -2.08
CA THR A 243 -16.97 -2.37 -2.76
C THR A 243 -17.08 -1.03 -2.04
N ASP A 244 -16.68 -0.95 -0.78
CA ASP A 244 -16.84 0.27 0.04
C ASP A 244 -15.66 0.47 1.01
N ILE A 245 -15.68 1.61 1.67
CA ILE A 245 -14.73 1.95 2.74
C ILE A 245 -15.48 2.44 3.97
N SER A 246 -14.93 2.15 5.14
CA SER A 246 -15.50 2.57 6.42
C SER A 246 -14.42 2.97 7.42
N GLY A 247 -14.87 3.49 8.56
CA GLY A 247 -14.00 3.86 9.66
C GLY A 247 -14.07 5.34 10.03
N ILE A 248 -13.51 5.66 11.18
CA ILE A 248 -13.58 7.01 11.76
C ILE A 248 -12.91 8.07 10.87
N ASN A 249 -11.84 7.71 10.16
CA ASN A 249 -11.11 8.62 9.27
C ASN A 249 -11.89 8.92 7.98
N VAL A 250 -12.78 8.02 7.53
CA VAL A 250 -13.71 8.28 6.43
C VAL A 250 -14.72 9.35 6.87
N ASN A 251 -15.30 9.21 8.06
CA ASN A 251 -16.22 10.18 8.62
C ASN A 251 -15.54 11.54 8.81
N LEU A 252 -14.29 11.56 9.28
CA LEU A 252 -13.52 12.79 9.46
C LEU A 252 -13.30 13.53 8.14
N ALA A 253 -12.95 12.82 7.06
CA ALA A 253 -12.82 13.42 5.72
C ALA A 253 -14.14 14.06 5.24
N SER A 254 -15.28 13.40 5.51
CA SER A 254 -16.60 13.95 5.21
C SER A 254 -16.90 15.23 6.02
N ARG A 255 -16.54 15.30 7.31
CA ARG A 255 -16.72 16.52 8.12
C ARG A 255 -15.81 17.67 7.67
N ILE A 256 -14.60 17.36 7.24
CA ILE A 256 -13.70 18.36 6.63
C ILE A 256 -14.34 18.90 5.34
N GLN A 257 -14.89 18.05 4.47
CA GLN A 257 -15.60 18.47 3.27
C GLN A 257 -16.83 19.35 3.61
N ALA A 258 -17.61 19.00 4.63
CA ALA A 258 -18.76 19.79 5.06
C ALA A 258 -18.38 21.19 5.55
N SER A 259 -17.16 21.38 6.06
CA SER A 259 -16.60 22.66 6.50
C SER A 259 -16.08 23.53 5.37
N ALA A 260 -15.96 22.99 4.15
CA ALA A 260 -15.45 23.71 2.99
C ALA A 260 -16.52 24.66 2.41
N THR A 261 -16.08 25.79 1.90
CA THR A 261 -16.88 26.73 1.11
C THR A 261 -16.79 26.39 -0.39
N ALA A 262 -17.54 27.11 -1.21
CA ALA A 262 -17.51 26.90 -2.66
C ALA A 262 -16.10 27.07 -3.26
N ASP A 263 -15.71 26.13 -4.12
CA ASP A 263 -14.41 26.03 -4.81
C ASP A 263 -13.21 25.94 -3.85
N GLN A 264 -13.44 25.40 -2.66
CA GLN A 264 -12.41 25.21 -1.66
C GLN A 264 -12.03 23.72 -1.54
N VAL A 265 -10.70 23.46 -1.44
CA VAL A 265 -10.13 22.14 -1.16
C VAL A 265 -9.50 22.19 0.22
N LEU A 266 -10.18 21.61 1.22
CA LEU A 266 -9.72 21.55 2.60
C LEU A 266 -8.95 20.26 2.88
N VAL A 267 -7.88 20.40 3.65
CA VAL A 267 -7.07 19.26 4.11
C VAL A 267 -6.83 19.36 5.62
N SER A 268 -6.70 18.23 6.28
CA SER A 268 -6.24 18.18 7.67
C SER A 268 -4.73 18.51 7.75
N ASP A 269 -4.26 18.99 8.89
CA ASP A 269 -2.84 19.29 9.13
C ASP A 269 -1.95 18.03 8.99
N VAL A 270 -2.46 16.86 9.38
CA VAL A 270 -1.77 15.58 9.16
C VAL A 270 -1.54 15.32 7.68
N LEU A 271 -2.55 15.54 6.84
CA LEU A 271 -2.43 15.36 5.40
C LEU A 271 -1.42 16.33 4.79
N LYS A 272 -1.46 17.60 5.18
CA LYS A 272 -0.49 18.62 4.75
C LYS A 272 0.92 18.22 5.15
N SER A 273 1.11 17.71 6.37
CA SER A 273 2.43 17.29 6.85
C SER A 273 3.00 16.12 6.03
N LEU A 274 2.18 15.16 5.63
CA LEU A 274 2.58 14.05 4.76
C LEU A 274 2.79 14.45 3.29
N ALA A 275 2.20 15.57 2.85
CA ALA A 275 2.41 16.13 1.52
C ALA A 275 3.60 17.11 1.46
N PHE A 276 4.41 17.20 2.53
CA PHE A 276 5.58 18.08 2.55
C PHE A 276 6.56 17.77 1.41
N GLY A 277 7.09 18.80 0.78
CA GLY A 277 8.03 18.67 -0.36
C GLY A 277 7.36 18.37 -1.71
N SER A 278 6.04 18.34 -1.78
CA SER A 278 5.31 18.04 -3.02
C SER A 278 5.14 19.22 -3.97
N GLY A 279 5.57 20.46 -3.60
CA GLY A 279 5.32 21.67 -4.38
C GLY A 279 3.87 22.13 -4.36
N LEU A 280 3.10 21.76 -3.32
CA LEU A 280 1.76 22.28 -3.06
C LEU A 280 1.84 23.43 -2.06
N ASP A 281 1.00 24.45 -2.21
CA ASP A 281 0.85 25.55 -1.27
C ASP A 281 -0.36 25.34 -0.35
N PHE A 282 -0.25 25.80 0.91
CA PHE A 282 -1.29 25.62 1.91
C PHE A 282 -1.54 26.91 2.67
N ARG A 283 -2.78 27.39 2.61
CA ARG A 283 -3.25 28.48 3.44
C ARG A 283 -3.87 27.96 4.72
N ASP A 284 -3.27 28.29 5.86
CA ASP A 284 -3.78 27.92 7.17
C ASP A 284 -5.08 28.67 7.49
N LEU A 285 -6.12 27.95 7.84
CA LEU A 285 -7.43 28.51 8.20
C LEU A 285 -7.71 28.46 9.70
N GLY A 286 -6.78 27.91 10.50
CA GLY A 286 -6.91 27.74 11.94
C GLY A 286 -7.69 26.50 12.36
N ASP A 287 -8.24 26.59 13.56
CA ASP A 287 -8.87 25.46 14.25
C ASP A 287 -10.39 25.43 14.01
N TYR A 288 -10.90 24.26 13.70
CA TYR A 288 -12.31 23.96 13.46
C TYR A 288 -12.85 22.98 14.49
N GLU A 289 -14.08 23.14 14.91
CA GLU A 289 -14.85 22.11 15.60
C GLU A 289 -15.62 21.30 14.54
N LEU A 290 -15.37 19.98 14.50
CA LEU A 290 -16.01 19.11 13.53
C LEU A 290 -17.09 18.28 14.21
N GLU A 291 -18.29 18.26 13.65
CA GLU A 291 -19.43 17.58 14.23
C GLU A 291 -19.14 16.08 14.45
N GLY A 292 -19.34 15.64 15.70
CA GLY A 292 -19.10 14.25 16.12
C GLY A 292 -17.64 13.92 16.44
N PHE A 293 -16.75 14.92 16.49
CA PHE A 293 -15.36 14.76 16.86
C PHE A 293 -14.98 15.71 18.00
N ASP A 294 -14.36 15.17 19.05
CA ASP A 294 -13.88 15.98 20.15
C ASP A 294 -12.64 16.80 19.76
N GLY A 295 -12.52 17.98 20.38
CA GLY A 295 -11.36 18.85 20.24
C GLY A 295 -11.40 19.74 19.01
N LYS A 296 -10.24 20.34 18.71
CA LYS A 296 -10.05 21.26 17.59
C LYS A 296 -9.18 20.63 16.51
N TRP A 297 -9.62 20.79 15.29
CA TRP A 297 -8.97 20.23 14.11
C TRP A 297 -8.43 21.37 13.24
N ARG A 298 -7.12 21.42 13.08
CA ARG A 298 -6.51 22.42 12.21
C ARG A 298 -6.71 22.06 10.76
N LEU A 299 -7.34 22.97 10.02
CA LEU A 299 -7.63 22.79 8.60
C LEU A 299 -6.86 23.79 7.76
N LEU A 300 -6.45 23.36 6.57
CA LEU A 300 -5.74 24.18 5.62
C LEU A 300 -6.44 24.09 4.26
N GLU A 301 -6.39 25.16 3.51
CA GLU A 301 -6.81 25.16 2.11
C GLU A 301 -5.60 24.85 1.23
N ALA A 302 -5.74 23.83 0.41
CA ALA A 302 -4.72 23.44 -0.57
C ALA A 302 -4.87 24.23 -1.87
N ASN A 303 -3.75 24.67 -2.42
CA ASN A 303 -3.65 25.40 -3.68
C ASN A 303 -2.49 24.85 -4.52
N GLU A 304 -2.51 25.06 -5.82
CA GLU A 304 -1.31 24.88 -6.64
C GLU A 304 -0.27 25.93 -6.29
N GLU A 305 1.00 25.53 -6.35
CA GLU A 305 2.10 26.47 -6.14
C GLU A 305 2.00 27.59 -7.18
N ILE A 306 1.74 28.81 -6.73
CA ILE A 306 1.88 29.98 -7.60
C ILE A 306 3.36 30.08 -7.94
N ASN A 307 3.73 29.76 -9.18
CA ASN A 307 5.08 29.94 -9.71
C ASN A 307 5.62 31.31 -9.30
N LYS A 308 6.40 31.37 -8.23
CA LYS A 308 7.22 32.53 -7.86
C LYS A 308 8.47 32.58 -8.74
N SER A 309 8.33 32.37 -10.03
CA SER A 309 9.38 32.60 -11.01
C SER A 309 9.00 33.87 -11.77
N MET A 310 9.45 34.99 -11.25
CA MET A 310 9.91 36.20 -11.91
C MET A 310 9.87 37.41 -10.91
N ASN A 311 10.91 37.50 -10.13
CA ASN A 311 11.50 38.80 -9.81
C ASN A 311 12.97 38.58 -9.49
#